data_d3837de26410d329f01d00e78c111d10
#
_entry.id   d3837de26410d329f01d00e78c111d10
#
_cell.length_a   1.000
_cell.length_b   1.000
_cell.length_c   1.000
_cell.angle_alpha   90.00
_cell.angle_beta   90.00
_cell.angle_gamma   90.00
#
_symmetry.space_group_name_H-M   'P 1'
#
loop_
_entity.id
_entity.type
_entity.pdbx_description
1 polymer ?
#
loop_
_entity_poly.entity_id
_entity_poly.type
_entity_poly.pdbx_seq_one_letter_code
_entity_poly.pdbx_strand_id
1 'polypeptide(L)'
;RLELFGPFATTKEINIPKFASMNITIRKAKKEDLPSVLRLIKELAEYENAPKEVEVTVEELERDGFGENPVYHLFVAELENKVVGIALYYLKYSTWKGKCIYLEDLVVSEKLHGNGIGTQLFEAVIKVAKEMEVKRMEWQVLDWNEPAINFYKRYEAGLDGEWLNGKLVFEQLQK
;
A
#
# COMPACT_ATOMS: atom_id res chain seq x y z
N ARG A 1 -43.32 -24.22 -42.13
CA ARG A 1 -44.10 -23.42 -41.18
C ARG A 1 -43.35 -23.48 -39.87
N LEU A 2 -42.46 -22.56 -39.61
CA LEU A 2 -42.64 -21.20 -39.08
C LEU A 2 -43.19 -21.16 -37.65
N GLU A 3 -42.40 -20.44 -36.94
CA GLU A 3 -42.57 -19.80 -35.63
C GLU A 3 -41.90 -20.55 -34.48
N LEU A 4 -40.92 -19.93 -33.77
CA LEU A 4 -41.22 -18.88 -32.83
C LEU A 4 -39.91 -18.16 -32.38
N PHE A 5 -39.84 -16.90 -32.52
CA PHE A 5 -38.95 -16.03 -31.77
C PHE A 5 -39.57 -15.79 -30.39
N GLY A 6 -38.92 -16.31 -29.35
CA GLY A 6 -39.22 -15.95 -27.97
C GLY A 6 -38.62 -14.58 -27.59
N PRO A 7 -39.16 -13.86 -26.61
CA PRO A 7 -38.81 -12.47 -26.35
C PRO A 7 -37.39 -12.30 -25.82
N PHE A 8 -36.75 -11.23 -26.29
CA PHE A 8 -35.43 -10.74 -25.93
C PHE A 8 -35.23 -10.79 -24.40
N ALA A 9 -34.18 -11.47 -23.98
CA ALA A 9 -33.70 -11.43 -22.63
C ALA A 9 -33.40 -9.98 -22.24
N THR A 10 -34.04 -9.53 -21.19
CA THR A 10 -33.78 -8.26 -20.51
C THR A 10 -32.28 -8.07 -20.29
N THR A 11 -31.73 -6.99 -20.81
CA THR A 11 -30.41 -6.50 -20.45
C THR A 11 -30.28 -6.47 -18.94
N LYS A 12 -29.47 -7.38 -18.41
CA LYS A 12 -28.97 -7.25 -17.03
C LYS A 12 -28.28 -5.90 -16.96
N GLU A 13 -28.86 -4.97 -16.22
CA GLU A 13 -28.16 -3.76 -15.82
C GLU A 13 -26.84 -4.20 -15.16
N ILE A 14 -25.74 -3.89 -15.82
CA ILE A 14 -24.41 -4.02 -15.24
C ILE A 14 -24.38 -2.97 -14.15
N ASN A 15 -24.45 -3.42 -12.90
CA ASN A 15 -24.36 -2.57 -11.74
C ASN A 15 -22.92 -2.00 -11.72
N ILE A 16 -22.72 -0.85 -12.37
CA ILE A 16 -21.45 -0.11 -12.35
C ILE A 16 -21.29 0.33 -10.90
N PRO A 17 -20.21 -0.07 -10.22
CA PRO A 17 -20.00 0.32 -8.82
C PRO A 17 -20.08 1.84 -8.71
N LYS A 18 -20.78 2.32 -7.70
CA LYS A 18 -21.06 3.74 -7.39
C LYS A 18 -19.81 4.64 -7.35
N PHE A 19 -18.62 4.06 -7.48
CA PHE A 19 -17.28 4.68 -7.37
C PHE A 19 -16.48 4.70 -8.69
N ALA A 20 -17.05 4.27 -9.83
CA ALA A 20 -16.37 4.31 -11.15
C ALA A 20 -16.05 5.73 -11.65
N SER A 21 -16.45 6.79 -10.88
CA SER A 21 -16.21 8.19 -11.19
C SER A 21 -15.31 8.92 -10.18
N MET A 22 -14.72 8.22 -9.21
CA MET A 22 -13.78 8.86 -8.28
C MET A 22 -12.49 9.22 -9.01
N ASN A 23 -12.19 10.51 -9.09
CA ASN A 23 -10.94 10.98 -9.68
C ASN A 23 -9.80 10.84 -8.66
N ILE A 24 -9.23 9.64 -8.57
CA ILE A 24 -8.08 9.34 -7.71
C ILE A 24 -6.80 9.66 -8.48
N THR A 25 -5.93 10.44 -7.87
CA THR A 25 -4.60 10.73 -8.40
C THR A 25 -3.54 10.04 -7.54
N ILE A 26 -2.73 9.17 -8.15
CA ILE A 26 -1.54 8.62 -7.50
C ILE A 26 -0.34 9.48 -7.87
N ARG A 27 0.34 10.02 -6.88
CA ARG A 27 1.51 10.87 -7.06
C ARG A 27 2.54 10.67 -5.97
N LYS A 28 3.77 11.11 -6.22
CA LYS A 28 4.77 11.20 -5.17
C LYS A 28 4.29 12.16 -4.09
N ALA A 29 4.57 11.82 -2.84
CA ALA A 29 4.25 12.70 -1.71
C ALA A 29 5.08 13.99 -1.73
N LYS A 30 4.54 15.01 -1.11
CA LYS A 30 5.18 16.27 -0.79
C LYS A 30 5.25 16.42 0.74
N LYS A 31 6.07 17.35 1.23
CA LYS A 31 6.19 17.62 2.68
C LYS A 31 4.84 17.97 3.34
N GLU A 32 4.01 18.71 2.60
CA GLU A 32 2.69 19.14 3.07
C GLU A 32 1.72 17.97 3.28
N ASP A 33 1.99 16.80 2.69
CA ASP A 33 1.17 15.61 2.87
C ASP A 33 1.43 14.88 4.20
N LEU A 34 2.59 15.12 4.83
CA LEU A 34 3.08 14.34 5.98
C LEU A 34 2.13 14.30 7.18
N PRO A 35 1.39 15.35 7.55
CA PRO A 35 0.37 15.25 8.59
C PRO A 35 -0.73 14.22 8.24
N SER A 36 -1.13 14.15 6.96
CA SER A 36 -2.10 13.15 6.49
C SER A 36 -1.49 11.75 6.41
N VAL A 37 -0.22 11.64 6.06
CA VAL A 37 0.54 10.39 6.06
C VAL A 37 0.60 9.81 7.47
N LEU A 38 1.01 10.61 8.46
CA LEU A 38 1.06 10.17 9.86
C LEU A 38 -0.31 9.74 10.39
N ARG A 39 -1.38 10.42 9.98
CA ARG A 39 -2.75 10.01 10.31
C ARG A 39 -3.06 8.60 9.76
N LEU A 40 -2.69 8.32 8.50
CA LEU A 40 -2.92 7.01 7.89
C LEU A 40 -2.07 5.91 8.53
N ILE A 41 -0.81 6.20 8.90
CA ILE A 41 0.04 5.28 9.67
C ILE A 41 -0.63 4.94 11.01
N LYS A 42 -1.20 5.91 11.71
CA LYS A 42 -1.94 5.67 12.95
C LYS A 42 -3.22 4.86 12.74
N GLU A 43 -3.97 5.11 11.66
CA GLU A 43 -5.13 4.29 11.28
C GLU A 43 -4.72 2.82 11.04
N LEU A 44 -3.58 2.58 10.38
CA LEU A 44 -3.04 1.23 10.20
C LEU A 44 -2.69 0.58 11.53
N ALA A 45 -1.96 1.28 12.39
CA ALA A 45 -1.57 0.76 13.71
C ALA A 45 -2.79 0.45 14.60
N GLU A 46 -3.86 1.24 14.52
CA GLU A 46 -5.13 0.94 15.19
C GLU A 46 -5.77 -0.34 14.63
N TYR A 47 -5.79 -0.51 13.30
CA TYR A 47 -6.28 -1.71 12.64
C TYR A 47 -5.49 -2.96 13.06
N GLU A 48 -4.18 -2.83 13.21
CA GLU A 48 -3.25 -3.89 13.62
C GLU A 48 -3.19 -4.11 15.14
N ASN A 49 -4.01 -3.41 15.92
CA ASN A 49 -4.05 -3.46 17.40
C ASN A 49 -2.72 -3.04 18.06
N ALA A 50 -1.94 -2.20 17.42
CA ALA A 50 -0.64 -1.72 17.87
C ALA A 50 -0.50 -0.19 17.92
N PRO A 51 -1.53 0.60 18.34
CA PRO A 51 -1.49 2.07 18.24
C PRO A 51 -0.36 2.72 19.06
N LYS A 52 0.19 2.02 20.06
CA LYS A 52 1.28 2.51 20.91
C LYS A 52 2.66 2.34 20.27
N GLU A 53 2.77 1.56 19.19
CA GLU A 53 4.04 1.35 18.49
C GLU A 53 4.40 2.54 17.57
N VAL A 54 3.44 3.46 17.29
CA VAL A 54 3.69 4.62 16.43
C VAL A 54 4.31 5.75 17.25
N GLU A 55 5.62 5.85 17.21
CA GLU A 55 6.42 6.89 17.88
C GLU A 55 6.87 7.99 16.91
N VAL A 56 6.88 7.70 15.59
CA VAL A 56 7.36 8.61 14.56
C VAL A 56 6.55 9.91 14.52
N THR A 57 7.23 11.03 14.31
CA THR A 57 6.65 12.37 14.21
C THR A 57 6.66 12.89 12.76
N VAL A 58 5.94 13.98 12.49
CA VAL A 58 5.95 14.63 11.18
C VAL A 58 7.35 15.15 10.85
N GLU A 59 8.06 15.68 11.83
CA GLU A 59 9.42 16.22 11.69
C GLU A 59 10.42 15.11 11.33
N GLU A 60 10.27 13.92 11.92
CA GLU A 60 11.10 12.76 11.57
C GLU A 60 10.77 12.23 10.19
N LEU A 61 9.49 12.13 9.85
CA LEU A 61 9.08 11.78 8.49
C LEU A 61 9.63 12.75 7.46
N GLU A 62 9.65 14.06 7.75
CA GLU A 62 10.24 15.05 6.85
C GLU A 62 11.76 14.88 6.74
N ARG A 63 12.47 14.81 7.85
CA ARG A 63 13.92 14.62 7.88
C ARG A 63 14.34 13.40 7.08
N ASP A 64 13.65 12.28 7.30
CA ASP A 64 14.07 10.97 6.81
C ASP A 64 13.58 10.68 5.39
N GLY A 65 12.51 11.32 4.92
CA GLY A 65 11.98 11.13 3.57
C GLY A 65 12.27 12.27 2.60
N PHE A 66 12.55 13.49 3.11
CA PHE A 66 12.69 14.70 2.29
C PHE A 66 13.97 15.51 2.60
N GLY A 67 14.85 14.96 3.44
CA GLY A 67 16.16 15.53 3.73
C GLY A 67 17.16 15.28 2.60
N GLU A 68 18.44 15.57 2.86
CA GLU A 68 19.52 15.39 1.87
C GLU A 68 19.72 13.92 1.47
N ASN A 69 19.51 12.98 2.39
CA ASN A 69 19.70 11.55 2.19
C ASN A 69 18.43 10.79 2.58
N PRO A 70 17.39 10.82 1.74
CA PRO A 70 16.13 10.17 2.06
C PRO A 70 16.31 8.65 2.18
N VAL A 71 15.78 8.08 3.28
CA VAL A 71 15.87 6.64 3.55
C VAL A 71 14.61 5.89 3.06
N TYR A 72 13.56 6.61 2.72
CA TYR A 72 12.35 6.04 2.13
C TYR A 72 11.77 6.91 1.01
N HIS A 73 10.83 6.33 0.26
CA HIS A 73 10.04 7.00 -0.77
C HIS A 73 8.56 6.76 -0.49
N LEU A 74 7.71 7.68 -0.95
CA LEU A 74 6.31 7.67 -0.61
C LEU A 74 5.43 8.08 -1.80
N PHE A 75 4.46 7.23 -2.12
CA PHE A 75 3.32 7.60 -2.95
C PHE A 75 2.10 7.93 -2.09
N VAL A 76 1.31 8.86 -2.54
CA VAL A 76 0.00 9.18 -1.97
C VAL A 76 -1.08 8.99 -3.00
N ALA A 77 -2.25 8.54 -2.54
CA ALA A 77 -3.49 8.59 -3.28
C ALA A 77 -4.27 9.83 -2.84
N GLU A 78 -4.56 10.72 -3.77
CA GLU A 78 -5.28 11.95 -3.54
C GLU A 78 -6.69 11.86 -4.13
N LEU A 79 -7.70 12.19 -3.33
CA LEU A 79 -9.09 12.33 -3.71
C LEU A 79 -9.58 13.71 -3.23
N GLU A 80 -10.09 14.55 -4.14
CA GLU A 80 -10.61 15.88 -3.80
C GLU A 80 -9.65 16.71 -2.94
N ASN A 81 -8.37 16.75 -3.32
CA ASN A 81 -7.26 17.40 -2.60
C ASN A 81 -6.99 16.86 -1.18
N LYS A 82 -7.43 15.64 -0.88
CA LYS A 82 -7.16 14.98 0.40
C LYS A 82 -6.36 13.71 0.16
N VAL A 83 -5.33 13.50 0.95
CA VAL A 83 -4.59 12.24 0.97
C VAL A 83 -5.43 11.18 1.68
N VAL A 84 -5.77 10.13 0.95
CA VAL A 84 -6.67 9.04 1.38
C VAL A 84 -6.00 7.67 1.38
N GLY A 85 -4.77 7.58 0.90
CA GLY A 85 -3.98 6.35 0.94
C GLY A 85 -2.51 6.64 0.71
N ILE A 86 -1.66 5.72 1.09
CA ILE A 86 -0.20 5.79 0.98
C ILE A 86 0.41 4.46 0.57
N ALA A 87 1.59 4.53 -0.07
CA ALA A 87 2.52 3.43 -0.21
C ALA A 87 3.92 3.93 0.11
N LEU A 88 4.47 3.49 1.26
CA LEU A 88 5.82 3.81 1.70
C LEU A 88 6.74 2.65 1.36
N TYR A 89 7.87 2.93 0.69
CA TYR A 89 8.82 1.91 0.27
C TYR A 89 10.26 2.42 0.29
N TYR A 90 11.20 1.50 0.36
CA TYR A 90 12.63 1.81 0.31
C TYR A 90 13.44 0.71 -0.37
N LEU A 91 14.70 1.03 -0.69
CA LEU A 91 15.65 0.07 -1.24
C LEU A 91 16.23 -0.82 -0.15
N LYS A 92 16.09 -2.12 -0.36
CA LYS A 92 16.70 -3.18 0.44
C LYS A 92 17.72 -3.94 -0.40
N TYR A 93 18.76 -4.45 0.20
CA TYR A 93 19.72 -5.30 -0.47
C TYR A 93 19.62 -6.75 0.02
N SER A 94 19.46 -7.67 -0.91
CA SER A 94 19.51 -9.11 -0.64
C SER A 94 20.83 -9.67 -1.17
N THR A 95 21.58 -10.38 -0.35
CA THR A 95 22.81 -11.04 -0.79
C THR A 95 22.56 -12.11 -1.86
N TRP A 96 21.32 -12.62 -1.95
CA TRP A 96 20.94 -13.63 -2.95
C TRP A 96 20.39 -13.02 -4.23
N LYS A 97 19.72 -11.89 -4.16
CA LYS A 97 19.00 -11.29 -5.29
C LYS A 97 19.55 -9.93 -5.73
N GLY A 98 20.39 -9.27 -4.91
CA GLY A 98 20.85 -7.90 -5.17
C GLY A 98 19.85 -6.85 -4.71
N LYS A 99 19.68 -5.78 -5.47
CA LYS A 99 18.72 -4.71 -5.15
C LYS A 99 17.29 -5.26 -5.11
N CYS A 100 16.57 -4.90 -4.07
CA CYS A 100 15.15 -5.20 -3.87
C CYS A 100 14.42 -3.93 -3.44
N ILE A 101 13.12 -3.86 -3.66
CA ILE A 101 12.24 -2.89 -3.00
C ILE A 101 11.58 -3.58 -1.80
N TYR A 102 11.57 -2.90 -0.67
CA TYR A 102 10.74 -3.26 0.47
C TYR A 102 9.59 -2.26 0.57
N LEU A 103 8.36 -2.77 0.51
CA LEU A 103 7.15 -2.00 0.75
C LEU A 103 6.86 -2.10 2.24
N GLU A 104 7.05 -1.01 2.96
CA GLU A 104 6.82 -0.94 4.40
C GLU A 104 5.33 -0.91 4.70
N ASP A 105 4.64 0.10 4.14
CA ASP A 105 3.22 0.31 4.35
C ASP A 105 2.45 0.46 3.05
N LEU A 106 1.28 -0.16 2.97
CA LEU A 106 0.26 0.06 1.96
C LEU A 106 -1.09 0.30 2.66
N VAL A 107 -1.47 1.56 2.77
CA VAL A 107 -2.65 1.97 3.55
C VAL A 107 -3.63 2.72 2.68
N VAL A 108 -4.90 2.42 2.86
CA VAL A 108 -6.02 3.21 2.32
C VAL A 108 -6.99 3.45 3.47
N SER A 109 -7.49 4.67 3.60
CA SER A 109 -8.50 5.00 4.62
C SER A 109 -9.68 4.02 4.54
N GLU A 110 -10.09 3.47 5.68
CA GLU A 110 -11.07 2.37 5.78
C GLU A 110 -12.34 2.61 4.96
N LYS A 111 -12.88 3.84 5.03
CA LYS A 111 -14.12 4.23 4.31
C LYS A 111 -14.03 4.11 2.80
N LEU A 112 -12.81 3.98 2.27
CA LEU A 112 -12.52 3.91 0.83
C LEU A 112 -11.97 2.55 0.40
N HIS A 113 -11.99 1.55 1.28
CA HIS A 113 -11.63 0.19 0.90
C HIS A 113 -12.53 -0.34 -0.22
N GLY A 114 -12.01 -1.25 -1.04
CA GLY A 114 -12.75 -1.86 -2.14
C GLY A 114 -12.87 -1.03 -3.42
N ASN A 115 -12.33 0.20 -3.45
CA ASN A 115 -12.40 1.11 -4.61
C ASN A 115 -11.17 1.09 -5.52
N GLY A 116 -10.30 0.10 -5.38
CA GLY A 116 -9.12 -0.07 -6.22
C GLY A 116 -7.95 0.88 -5.93
N ILE A 117 -8.04 1.72 -4.88
CA ILE A 117 -6.99 2.68 -4.51
C ILE A 117 -5.70 1.96 -4.11
N GLY A 118 -5.81 0.92 -3.27
CA GLY A 118 -4.66 0.09 -2.88
C GLY A 118 -3.99 -0.58 -4.07
N THR A 119 -4.78 -1.02 -5.07
CA THR A 119 -4.26 -1.55 -6.34
C THR A 119 -3.42 -0.52 -7.07
N GLN A 120 -3.92 0.70 -7.24
CA GLN A 120 -3.21 1.77 -7.95
C GLN A 120 -1.91 2.17 -7.22
N LEU A 121 -1.93 2.26 -5.89
CA LEU A 121 -0.73 2.52 -5.07
C LEU A 121 0.29 1.40 -5.21
N PHE A 122 -0.12 0.15 -5.11
CA PHE A 122 0.76 -1.02 -5.24
C PHE A 122 1.38 -1.10 -6.64
N GLU A 123 0.60 -0.88 -7.68
CA GLU A 123 1.06 -0.84 -9.06
C GLU A 123 2.04 0.31 -9.33
N ALA A 124 1.88 1.46 -8.66
CA ALA A 124 2.85 2.55 -8.74
C ALA A 124 4.22 2.12 -8.18
N VAL A 125 4.25 1.35 -7.07
CA VAL A 125 5.50 0.80 -6.53
C VAL A 125 6.07 -0.29 -7.46
N ILE A 126 5.23 -1.18 -8.02
CA ILE A 126 5.65 -2.17 -9.02
C ILE A 126 6.29 -1.48 -10.24
N LYS A 127 5.72 -0.36 -10.69
CA LYS A 127 6.30 0.41 -11.79
C LYS A 127 7.71 0.88 -11.45
N VAL A 128 7.93 1.45 -10.26
CA VAL A 128 9.27 1.84 -9.80
C VAL A 128 10.20 0.62 -9.73
N ALA A 129 9.73 -0.51 -9.22
CA ALA A 129 10.50 -1.75 -9.15
C ALA A 129 11.00 -2.19 -10.54
N LYS A 130 10.15 -2.08 -11.56
CA LYS A 130 10.51 -2.37 -12.97
C LYS A 130 11.50 -1.35 -13.53
N GLU A 131 11.28 -0.06 -13.32
CA GLU A 131 12.15 1.02 -13.79
C GLU A 131 13.57 0.93 -13.17
N MET A 132 13.66 0.48 -11.92
CA MET A 132 14.92 0.28 -11.21
C MET A 132 15.56 -1.10 -11.47
N GLU A 133 14.90 -1.96 -12.24
CA GLU A 133 15.34 -3.32 -12.56
C GLU A 133 15.66 -4.14 -11.31
N VAL A 134 14.90 -3.92 -10.21
CA VAL A 134 15.08 -4.73 -9.00
C VAL A 134 14.58 -6.15 -9.23
N LYS A 135 15.21 -7.11 -8.58
CA LYS A 135 14.90 -8.54 -8.78
C LYS A 135 13.79 -9.05 -7.86
N ARG A 136 13.41 -8.29 -6.85
CA ARG A 136 12.37 -8.68 -5.89
C ARG A 136 11.75 -7.46 -5.23
N MET A 137 10.47 -7.54 -4.97
CA MET A 137 9.73 -6.67 -4.09
C MET A 137 9.24 -7.50 -2.90
N GLU A 138 9.41 -6.99 -1.69
CA GLU A 138 9.10 -7.68 -0.44
C GLU A 138 8.25 -6.81 0.45
N TRP A 139 7.45 -7.42 1.29
CA TRP A 139 6.65 -6.78 2.34
C TRP A 139 6.33 -7.80 3.41
N GLN A 140 5.75 -7.35 4.52
CA GLN A 140 5.15 -8.20 5.54
C GLN A 140 3.63 -8.03 5.54
N VAL A 141 2.93 -9.06 5.95
CA VAL A 141 1.49 -9.05 6.15
C VAL A 141 1.19 -9.92 7.36
N LEU A 142 0.32 -9.45 8.25
CA LEU A 142 -0.12 -10.23 9.40
C LEU A 142 -0.90 -11.46 8.94
N ASP A 143 -0.64 -12.59 9.56
CA ASP A 143 -1.17 -13.90 9.18
C ASP A 143 -2.70 -13.99 9.26
N TRP A 144 -3.32 -13.15 10.07
CA TRP A 144 -4.76 -13.02 10.21
C TRP A 144 -5.40 -11.99 9.25
N ASN A 145 -4.59 -11.18 8.54
CA ASN A 145 -5.09 -10.14 7.64
C ASN A 145 -5.50 -10.73 6.28
N GLU A 146 -6.56 -11.53 6.29
CA GLU A 146 -7.06 -12.20 5.08
C GLU A 146 -7.37 -11.24 3.92
N PRO A 147 -7.93 -10.03 4.12
CA PRO A 147 -8.16 -9.09 3.02
C PRO A 147 -6.85 -8.71 2.30
N ALA A 148 -5.78 -8.41 3.05
CA ALA A 148 -4.47 -8.09 2.47
C ALA A 148 -3.82 -9.31 1.84
N ILE A 149 -3.88 -10.49 2.49
CA ILE A 149 -3.40 -11.75 1.94
C ILE A 149 -4.06 -12.05 0.58
N ASN A 150 -5.39 -11.92 0.51
CA ASN A 150 -6.14 -12.14 -0.72
C ASN A 150 -5.83 -11.08 -1.79
N PHE A 151 -5.52 -9.86 -1.38
CA PHE A 151 -5.05 -8.81 -2.28
C PHE A 151 -3.72 -9.22 -2.94
N TYR A 152 -2.72 -9.64 -2.17
CA TYR A 152 -1.41 -10.02 -2.69
C TYR A 152 -1.43 -11.31 -3.51
N LYS A 153 -2.28 -12.28 -3.16
CA LYS A 153 -2.47 -13.51 -3.95
C LYS A 153 -2.91 -13.24 -5.40
N ARG A 154 -3.61 -12.14 -5.68
CA ARG A 154 -3.98 -11.75 -7.05
C ARG A 154 -2.77 -11.39 -7.93
N TYR A 155 -1.63 -11.08 -7.30
CA TYR A 155 -0.34 -10.83 -7.96
C TYR A 155 0.56 -12.06 -7.95
N GLU A 156 0.02 -13.26 -7.64
CA GLU A 156 0.78 -14.51 -7.53
C GLU A 156 1.93 -14.41 -6.53
N ALA A 157 1.79 -13.57 -5.50
CA ALA A 157 2.81 -13.39 -4.48
C ALA A 157 2.96 -14.65 -3.64
N GLY A 158 4.21 -15.11 -3.49
CA GLY A 158 4.56 -16.13 -2.50
C GLY A 158 4.52 -15.53 -1.09
N LEU A 159 3.83 -16.18 -0.18
CA LEU A 159 3.82 -15.83 1.25
C LEU A 159 4.61 -16.90 1.99
N ASP A 160 5.64 -16.47 2.72
CA ASP A 160 6.55 -17.35 3.46
C ASP A 160 6.39 -17.09 4.95
N GLY A 161 5.95 -18.09 5.68
CA GLY A 161 5.76 -18.05 7.14
C GLY A 161 6.87 -18.73 7.94
N GLU A 162 7.95 -19.20 7.30
CA GLU A 162 9.01 -19.95 7.97
C GLU A 162 10.03 -19.06 8.70
N TRP A 163 10.08 -17.76 8.36
CA TRP A 163 11.04 -16.82 8.93
C TRP A 163 10.46 -16.08 10.13
N LEU A 164 11.20 -16.08 11.24
CA LEU A 164 10.86 -15.28 12.41
C LEU A 164 11.43 -13.87 12.25
N ASN A 165 10.64 -12.87 12.60
CA ASN A 165 11.07 -11.47 12.66
C ASN A 165 11.80 -11.21 13.99
N GLY A 166 13.06 -10.77 13.92
CA GLY A 166 13.83 -10.33 15.08
C GLY A 166 13.91 -8.81 15.12
N LYS A 167 13.73 -8.22 16.30
CA LYS A 167 13.93 -6.77 16.53
C LYS A 167 14.64 -6.52 17.87
N LEU A 168 15.47 -5.47 17.91
CA LEU A 168 15.99 -4.87 19.13
C LEU A 168 15.55 -3.42 19.13
N VAL A 169 14.95 -2.97 20.23
CA VAL A 169 14.60 -1.56 20.42
C VAL A 169 15.79 -0.78 20.97
N PHE A 170 15.75 0.57 20.88
CA PHE A 170 16.89 1.43 21.18
C PHE A 170 17.49 1.18 22.57
N GLU A 171 16.67 0.99 23.60
CA GLU A 171 17.11 0.71 24.96
C GLU A 171 17.92 -0.61 25.07
N GLN A 172 17.65 -1.56 24.19
CA GLN A 172 18.41 -2.82 24.12
C GLN A 172 19.73 -2.65 23.38
N LEU A 173 19.82 -1.68 22.44
CA LEU A 173 21.03 -1.37 21.70
C LEU A 173 22.08 -0.64 22.57
N GLN A 174 21.67 -0.06 23.69
CA GLN A 174 22.55 0.67 24.63
C GLN A 174 23.23 -0.23 25.64
N LYS A 175 22.93 -1.53 25.70
CA LYS A 175 23.55 -2.53 26.54
C LYS A 175 24.80 -3.13 25.92
#